data_ba75be4a1b93d2b5065d5184160c1ed4
#
_entry.id   ba75be4a1b93d2b5065d5184160c1ed4
#
_cell.length_a   1.000
_cell.length_b   1.000
_cell.length_c   1.000
_cell.angle_alpha   90.00
_cell.angle_beta   90.00
_cell.angle_gamma   90.00
#
_symmetry.space_group_name_H-M   'P 1'
#
loop_
_entity.id
_entity.type
_entity.pdbx_description
1 polymer ?
#
loop_
_entity_poly.entity_id
_entity_poly.type
_entity_poly.pdbx_seq_one_letter_code
_entity_poly.pdbx_strand_id
1 'polypeptide(L)'
;MQKTAQEWRDNMRNVKYAGIQMQCSRSVEENIAKADKMVREAAANGAQIILLPELFERQYFCQERNYDYYAYAQSVDDNPAVKHFQKVAAELQVVLPISFYERDINVFYNTVAVIDADGSVLGIYRKTHIPDDHYYQEKFYFTPGDTGFKVWDTRYARIGVGICWDQWFPETA
;
A
#
# COMPACT_ATOMS: atom_id res chain seq x y z
N MET A 1 -34.15 -14.44 -14.53
CA MET A 1 -34.22 -13.31 -15.49
C MET A 1 -32.84 -12.81 -15.70
N GLN A 2 -32.28 -12.88 -16.92
CA GLN A 2 -30.97 -12.29 -17.22
C GLN A 2 -31.13 -10.78 -17.36
N LYS A 3 -30.26 -10.02 -16.68
CA LYS A 3 -30.21 -8.55 -16.84
C LYS A 3 -29.76 -8.20 -18.24
N THR A 4 -30.35 -7.16 -18.82
CA THR A 4 -29.94 -6.63 -20.12
C THR A 4 -28.59 -5.92 -20.03
N ALA A 5 -27.88 -5.76 -21.14
CA ALA A 5 -26.61 -5.02 -21.19
C ALA A 5 -26.76 -3.56 -20.71
N GLN A 6 -27.95 -2.98 -20.84
CA GLN A 6 -28.26 -1.63 -20.35
C GLN A 6 -28.38 -1.60 -18.83
N GLU A 7 -29.10 -2.56 -18.22
CA GLU A 7 -29.20 -2.69 -16.75
C GLU A 7 -27.86 -2.95 -16.08
N TRP A 8 -26.93 -3.65 -16.78
CA TRP A 8 -25.54 -3.80 -16.32
C TRP A 8 -24.80 -2.47 -16.33
N ARG A 9 -24.92 -1.68 -17.40
CA ARG A 9 -24.30 -0.35 -17.52
C ARG A 9 -24.83 0.65 -16.49
N ASP A 10 -26.14 0.65 -16.25
CA ASP A 10 -26.80 1.55 -15.29
C ASP A 10 -26.45 1.23 -13.84
N ASN A 11 -26.00 -0.01 -13.57
CA ASN A 11 -25.53 -0.46 -12.25
C ASN A 11 -24.00 -0.43 -12.07
N MET A 12 -23.23 -0.05 -13.09
CA MET A 12 -21.77 0.10 -12.95
C MET A 12 -21.46 1.36 -12.13
N ARG A 13 -20.84 1.16 -10.98
CA ARG A 13 -20.24 2.27 -10.22
C ARG A 13 -18.90 2.62 -10.85
N ASN A 14 -18.74 3.87 -11.26
CA ASN A 14 -17.45 4.39 -11.67
C ASN A 14 -16.65 4.79 -10.44
N VAL A 15 -15.52 4.12 -10.20
CA VAL A 15 -14.57 4.46 -9.15
C VAL A 15 -13.35 5.08 -9.82
N LYS A 16 -13.00 6.30 -9.39
CA LYS A 16 -11.79 6.97 -9.86
C LYS A 16 -10.63 6.60 -8.95
N TYR A 17 -9.59 6.02 -9.51
CA TYR A 17 -8.37 5.75 -8.77
C TYR A 17 -7.19 6.57 -9.29
N ALA A 18 -6.19 6.80 -8.45
CA ALA A 18 -4.94 7.46 -8.79
C ALA A 18 -3.75 6.64 -8.30
N GLY A 19 -2.74 6.50 -9.15
CA GLY A 19 -1.41 6.02 -8.78
C GLY A 19 -0.48 7.22 -8.61
N ILE A 20 0.14 7.34 -7.46
CA ILE A 20 1.14 8.37 -7.19
C ILE A 20 2.51 7.87 -7.62
N GLN A 21 3.25 8.70 -8.34
CA GLN A 21 4.66 8.44 -8.62
C GLN A 21 5.50 9.57 -8.06
N MET A 22 6.44 9.24 -7.19
CA MET A 22 7.30 10.21 -6.53
C MET A 22 8.71 9.67 -6.33
N GLN A 23 9.67 10.57 -6.31
CA GLN A 23 11.02 10.28 -5.86
C GLN A 23 11.03 10.30 -4.33
N CYS A 24 11.55 9.26 -3.70
CA CYS A 24 11.71 9.16 -2.26
C CYS A 24 13.13 9.57 -1.83
N SER A 25 13.22 10.39 -0.78
CA SER A 25 14.46 10.73 -0.08
C SER A 25 14.76 9.74 1.04
N ARG A 26 15.83 9.97 1.78
CA ARG A 26 16.16 9.18 2.97
C ARG A 26 15.34 9.59 4.20
N SER A 27 14.71 10.76 4.19
CA SER A 27 13.90 11.27 5.32
C SER A 27 12.46 10.76 5.21
N VAL A 28 11.99 10.10 6.27
CA VAL A 28 10.60 9.65 6.41
C VAL A 28 9.65 10.84 6.42
N GLU A 29 9.99 11.89 7.14
CA GLU A 29 9.17 13.09 7.30
C GLU A 29 8.95 13.81 5.96
N GLU A 30 10.03 13.96 5.17
CA GLU A 30 9.94 14.58 3.84
C GLU A 30 9.09 13.75 2.89
N ASN A 31 9.24 12.41 2.92
CA ASN A 31 8.49 11.53 2.04
C ASN A 31 6.99 11.50 2.41
N ILE A 32 6.66 11.45 3.70
CA ILE A 32 5.28 11.52 4.17
C ILE A 32 4.64 12.87 3.77
N ALA A 33 5.34 13.98 4.00
CA ALA A 33 4.84 15.31 3.63
C ALA A 33 4.63 15.46 2.12
N LYS A 34 5.54 14.93 1.32
CA LYS A 34 5.43 14.92 -0.14
C LYS A 34 4.26 14.05 -0.61
N ALA A 35 4.14 12.84 -0.05
CA ALA A 35 3.05 11.93 -0.35
C ALA A 35 1.69 12.54 0.03
N ASP A 36 1.57 13.15 1.21
CA ASP A 36 0.36 13.85 1.66
C ASP A 36 -0.08 14.92 0.66
N LYS A 37 0.84 15.78 0.23
CA LYS A 37 0.54 16.80 -0.78
C LYS A 37 -0.03 16.19 -2.05
N MET A 38 0.58 15.12 -2.55
CA MET A 38 0.15 14.45 -3.79
C MET A 38 -1.18 13.70 -3.60
N VAL A 39 -1.42 13.10 -2.45
CA VAL A 39 -2.70 12.46 -2.10
C VAL A 39 -3.82 13.51 -2.07
N ARG A 40 -3.59 14.68 -1.45
CA ARG A 40 -4.57 15.79 -1.45
C ARG A 40 -4.87 16.30 -2.84
N GLU A 41 -3.86 16.42 -3.69
CA GLU A 41 -4.05 16.81 -5.10
C GLU A 41 -4.87 15.76 -5.87
N ALA A 42 -4.58 14.47 -5.70
CA ALA A 42 -5.34 13.39 -6.33
C ALA A 42 -6.80 13.38 -5.85
N ALA A 43 -7.04 13.54 -4.54
CA ALA A 43 -8.38 13.63 -3.96
C ALA A 43 -9.15 14.86 -4.49
N ALA A 44 -8.51 16.03 -4.58
CA ALA A 44 -9.12 17.24 -5.16
C ALA A 44 -9.50 17.06 -6.63
N ASN A 45 -8.78 16.19 -7.34
CA ASN A 45 -9.12 15.78 -8.72
C ASN A 45 -10.17 14.64 -8.76
N GLY A 46 -10.76 14.27 -7.62
CA GLY A 46 -11.86 13.32 -7.50
C GLY A 46 -11.44 11.86 -7.39
N ALA A 47 -10.17 11.54 -7.12
CA ALA A 47 -9.75 10.18 -6.84
C ALA A 47 -10.35 9.70 -5.50
N GLN A 48 -10.84 8.47 -5.49
CA GLN A 48 -11.48 7.81 -4.35
C GLN A 48 -10.60 6.72 -3.73
N ILE A 49 -9.74 6.13 -4.55
CA ILE A 49 -8.73 5.16 -4.14
C ILE A 49 -7.38 5.69 -4.64
N ILE A 50 -6.40 5.85 -3.76
CA ILE A 50 -5.12 6.46 -4.11
C ILE A 50 -4.00 5.54 -3.63
N LEU A 51 -3.14 5.12 -4.58
CA LEU A 51 -2.03 4.21 -4.33
C LEU A 51 -0.70 4.97 -4.33
N LEU A 52 0.07 4.81 -3.27
CA LEU A 52 1.44 5.29 -3.12
C LEU A 52 2.46 4.23 -3.60
N PRO A 53 3.71 4.60 -3.89
CA PRO A 53 4.74 3.64 -4.25
C PRO A 53 5.05 2.64 -3.12
N GLU A 54 5.53 1.46 -3.49
CA GLU A 54 6.07 0.47 -2.55
C GLU A 54 7.17 1.09 -1.68
N LEU A 55 7.10 0.89 -0.34
CA LEU A 55 8.10 1.34 0.64
C LEU A 55 8.44 2.84 0.55
N PHE A 56 7.48 3.67 0.18
CA PHE A 56 7.66 5.10 -0.12
C PHE A 56 8.18 5.95 1.05
N GLU A 57 8.11 5.43 2.27
CA GLU A 57 8.59 6.15 3.46
C GLU A 57 10.09 6.50 3.38
N ARG A 58 10.85 5.75 2.58
CA ARG A 58 12.29 5.91 2.42
C ARG A 58 12.69 5.70 0.97
N GLN A 59 13.93 6.09 0.65
CA GLN A 59 14.57 5.59 -0.55
C GLN A 59 14.59 4.05 -0.51
N TYR A 60 14.34 3.40 -1.64
CA TYR A 60 14.35 1.94 -1.73
C TYR A 60 15.71 1.38 -1.30
N PHE A 61 15.76 0.83 -0.11
CA PHE A 61 16.99 0.42 0.57
C PHE A 61 17.44 -1.00 0.19
N CYS A 62 16.58 -1.80 -0.44
CA CYS A 62 16.90 -3.20 -0.80
C CYS A 62 17.89 -3.34 -1.98
N GLN A 63 18.45 -2.24 -2.48
CA GLN A 63 19.51 -2.28 -3.47
C GLN A 63 20.84 -2.78 -2.90
N GLU A 64 21.01 -2.71 -1.59
CA GLU A 64 22.20 -3.16 -0.86
C GLU A 64 21.82 -3.96 0.39
N ARG A 65 22.77 -4.73 0.94
CA ARG A 65 22.62 -5.45 2.21
C ARG A 65 23.29 -4.67 3.32
N ASN A 66 22.48 -4.06 4.18
CA ASN A 66 22.97 -3.30 5.31
C ASN A 66 22.16 -3.63 6.56
N TYR A 67 22.81 -4.17 7.58
CA TYR A 67 22.16 -4.55 8.85
C TYR A 67 21.54 -3.37 9.60
N ASP A 68 22.04 -2.15 9.42
CA ASP A 68 21.49 -0.95 10.06
C ASP A 68 20.05 -0.66 9.60
N TYR A 69 19.67 -1.12 8.41
CA TYR A 69 18.32 -0.89 7.86
C TYR A 69 17.23 -1.72 8.52
N TYR A 70 17.58 -2.74 9.33
CA TYR A 70 16.61 -3.41 10.17
C TYR A 70 15.96 -2.47 11.20
N ALA A 71 16.65 -1.40 11.60
CA ALA A 71 16.11 -0.36 12.47
C ALA A 71 14.99 0.47 11.82
N TYR A 72 14.79 0.37 10.50
CA TYR A 72 13.71 1.07 9.79
C TYR A 72 12.34 0.42 9.98
N ALA A 73 12.31 -0.87 10.33
CA ALA A 73 11.08 -1.62 10.44
C ALA A 73 10.30 -1.24 11.70
N GLN A 74 8.99 -1.08 11.57
CA GLN A 74 8.09 -0.72 12.67
C GLN A 74 6.84 -1.58 12.63
N SER A 75 6.16 -1.71 13.78
CA SER A 75 4.85 -2.38 13.82
C SER A 75 3.81 -1.56 13.05
N VAL A 76 2.72 -2.18 12.65
CA VAL A 76 1.58 -1.49 12.00
C VAL A 76 1.11 -0.31 12.85
N ASP A 77 0.97 -0.56 14.16
CA ASP A 77 0.43 0.42 15.11
C ASP A 77 1.39 1.58 15.39
N ASP A 78 2.69 1.40 15.20
CA ASP A 78 3.70 2.43 15.47
C ASP A 78 4.17 3.16 14.23
N ASN A 79 3.88 2.62 13.04
CA ASN A 79 4.37 3.17 11.79
C ASN A 79 3.85 4.60 11.55
N PRO A 80 4.73 5.60 11.31
CA PRO A 80 4.35 7.01 11.20
C PRO A 80 3.51 7.28 9.95
N ALA A 81 3.77 6.59 8.82
CA ALA A 81 2.98 6.78 7.61
C ALA A 81 1.57 6.22 7.79
N VAL A 82 1.41 5.02 8.36
CA VAL A 82 0.09 4.45 8.65
C VAL A 82 -0.71 5.40 9.52
N LYS A 83 -0.15 5.86 10.65
CA LYS A 83 -0.81 6.82 11.56
C LYS A 83 -1.19 8.14 10.90
N HIS A 84 -0.31 8.65 10.04
CA HIS A 84 -0.56 9.90 9.32
C HIS A 84 -1.70 9.72 8.31
N PHE A 85 -1.61 8.69 7.48
CA PHE A 85 -2.58 8.48 6.41
C PHE A 85 -3.94 7.95 6.88
N GLN A 86 -4.07 7.39 8.08
CA GLN A 86 -5.38 7.16 8.70
C GLN A 86 -6.16 8.48 8.87
N LYS A 87 -5.48 9.54 9.34
CA LYS A 87 -6.09 10.86 9.50
C LYS A 87 -6.45 11.49 8.15
N VAL A 88 -5.53 11.39 7.17
CA VAL A 88 -5.74 11.91 5.81
C VAL A 88 -6.87 11.18 5.10
N ALA A 89 -6.95 9.85 5.23
CA ALA A 89 -8.04 9.05 4.67
C ALA A 89 -9.41 9.49 5.20
N ALA A 90 -9.53 9.65 6.52
CA ALA A 90 -10.75 10.11 7.16
C ALA A 90 -11.12 11.55 6.75
N GLU A 91 -10.15 12.46 6.70
CA GLU A 91 -10.33 13.86 6.31
C GLU A 91 -10.84 13.99 4.86
N LEU A 92 -10.17 13.29 3.94
CA LEU A 92 -10.44 13.38 2.50
C LEU A 92 -11.50 12.38 2.03
N GLN A 93 -11.90 11.45 2.88
CA GLN A 93 -12.79 10.33 2.57
C GLN A 93 -12.29 9.50 1.38
N VAL A 94 -11.02 9.11 1.40
CA VAL A 94 -10.36 8.30 0.35
C VAL A 94 -9.81 6.99 0.93
N VAL A 95 -9.72 5.97 0.09
CA VAL A 95 -9.09 4.69 0.44
C VAL A 95 -7.60 4.76 0.11
N LEU A 96 -6.77 4.37 1.07
CA LEU A 96 -5.30 4.46 0.98
C LEU A 96 -4.66 3.12 1.35
N PRO A 97 -4.20 2.31 0.38
CA PRO A 97 -3.24 1.25 0.64
C PRO A 97 -1.86 1.86 0.93
N ILE A 98 -1.32 1.63 2.13
CA ILE A 98 -0.07 2.22 2.61
C ILE A 98 0.99 1.14 2.75
N SER A 99 2.03 1.22 1.92
CA SER A 99 3.16 0.28 1.93
C SER A 99 4.25 0.75 2.90
N PHE A 100 4.76 -0.19 3.71
CA PHE A 100 5.79 0.10 4.71
C PHE A 100 6.62 -1.15 5.07
N TYR A 101 7.76 -0.95 5.72
CA TYR A 101 8.60 -2.01 6.28
C TYR A 101 8.09 -2.39 7.65
N GLU A 102 7.48 -3.57 7.76
CA GLU A 102 6.89 -4.08 8.99
C GLU A 102 7.89 -4.89 9.81
N ARG A 103 7.84 -4.71 11.14
CA ARG A 103 8.38 -5.62 12.13
C ARG A 103 7.24 -6.18 12.97
N ASP A 104 7.07 -7.49 12.93
CA ASP A 104 6.17 -8.23 13.80
C ASP A 104 7.03 -9.11 14.74
N ILE A 105 7.16 -8.66 15.98
CA ILE A 105 8.06 -9.25 17.01
C ILE A 105 9.50 -9.33 16.49
N ASN A 106 9.91 -10.48 15.94
CA ASN A 106 11.25 -10.78 15.44
C ASN A 106 11.25 -11.09 13.92
N VAL A 107 10.14 -10.90 13.23
CA VAL A 107 10.00 -11.18 11.81
C VAL A 107 9.75 -9.87 11.05
N PHE A 108 10.29 -9.79 9.85
CA PHE A 108 10.25 -8.58 9.04
C PHE A 108 9.55 -8.83 7.73
N TYR A 109 8.66 -7.92 7.32
CA TYR A 109 7.85 -8.06 6.13
C TYR A 109 7.79 -6.78 5.30
N ASN A 110 7.59 -6.95 4.01
CA ASN A 110 7.12 -5.90 3.12
C ASN A 110 5.59 -5.91 3.15
N THR A 111 4.97 -4.89 3.69
CA THR A 111 3.56 -4.91 4.07
C THR A 111 2.80 -3.73 3.49
N VAL A 112 1.52 -3.96 3.18
CA VAL A 112 0.53 -2.91 2.90
C VAL A 112 -0.55 -2.96 3.95
N ALA A 113 -0.81 -1.82 4.61
CA ALA A 113 -2.01 -1.59 5.40
C ALA A 113 -3.10 -0.98 4.52
N VAL A 114 -4.28 -1.58 4.48
CA VAL A 114 -5.43 -1.05 3.74
C VAL A 114 -6.24 -0.16 4.65
N ILE A 115 -6.23 1.15 4.38
CA ILE A 115 -6.96 2.16 5.15
C ILE A 115 -8.23 2.54 4.38
N ASP A 116 -9.40 2.42 5.01
CA ASP A 116 -10.67 2.83 4.41
C ASP A 116 -10.91 4.34 4.55
N ALA A 117 -11.91 4.82 3.87
CA ALA A 117 -12.29 6.23 3.78
C ALA A 117 -12.73 6.87 5.12
N ASP A 118 -12.94 6.09 6.17
CA ASP A 118 -13.17 6.56 7.53
C ASP A 118 -11.91 6.63 8.38
N GLY A 119 -10.75 6.22 7.80
CA GLY A 119 -9.46 6.16 8.48
C GLY A 119 -9.20 4.85 9.22
N SER A 120 -10.13 3.91 9.21
CA SER A 120 -9.93 2.59 9.82
C SER A 120 -8.96 1.73 8.99
N VAL A 121 -8.10 0.97 9.66
CA VAL A 121 -7.27 -0.06 9.02
C VAL A 121 -8.10 -1.33 8.90
N LEU A 122 -8.49 -1.70 7.68
CA LEU A 122 -9.28 -2.91 7.41
C LEU A 122 -8.47 -4.20 7.58
N GLY A 123 -7.15 -4.10 7.48
CA GLY A 123 -6.22 -5.20 7.63
C GLY A 123 -4.93 -4.96 6.86
N ILE A 124 -4.08 -5.98 6.85
CA ILE A 124 -2.78 -5.94 6.19
C ILE A 124 -2.62 -7.08 5.18
N TYR A 125 -1.78 -6.82 4.18
CA TYR A 125 -1.23 -7.82 3.28
C TYR A 125 0.30 -7.78 3.36
N ARG A 126 0.92 -8.93 3.59
CA ARG A 126 2.38 -9.13 3.56
C ARG A 126 2.77 -9.75 2.23
N LYS A 127 3.72 -9.13 1.53
CA LYS A 127 4.21 -9.58 0.21
C LYS A 127 4.58 -11.06 0.23
N THR A 128 3.95 -11.83 -0.64
CA THR A 128 4.14 -13.29 -0.71
C THR A 128 5.42 -13.64 -1.46
N HIS A 129 5.65 -13.01 -2.61
CA HIS A 129 6.78 -13.32 -3.49
C HIS A 129 7.91 -12.31 -3.30
N ILE A 130 8.97 -12.72 -2.61
CA ILE A 130 10.11 -11.88 -2.28
C ILE A 130 11.22 -12.10 -3.30
N PRO A 131 11.58 -11.10 -4.12
CA PRO A 131 12.69 -11.21 -5.07
C PRO A 131 14.05 -11.24 -4.38
N ASP A 132 15.03 -11.81 -5.04
CA ASP A 132 16.44 -11.75 -4.65
C ASP A 132 17.30 -11.70 -5.90
N ASP A 133 17.56 -10.49 -6.38
CA ASP A 133 18.36 -10.24 -7.58
C ASP A 133 19.20 -8.98 -7.38
N HIS A 134 20.07 -8.70 -8.33
CA HIS A 134 20.88 -7.48 -8.35
C HIS A 134 19.95 -6.24 -8.28
N TYR A 135 20.17 -5.35 -7.31
CA TYR A 135 19.30 -4.23 -6.94
C TYR A 135 17.95 -4.55 -6.29
N TYR A 136 17.60 -5.82 -6.11
CA TYR A 136 16.34 -6.27 -5.47
C TYR A 136 16.66 -7.34 -4.41
N GLN A 137 17.53 -7.02 -3.47
CA GLN A 137 18.03 -7.96 -2.45
C GLN A 137 17.04 -8.06 -1.27
N GLU A 138 15.76 -8.24 -1.60
CA GLU A 138 14.68 -8.19 -0.62
C GLU A 138 14.68 -9.38 0.34
N LYS A 139 15.16 -10.55 -0.08
CA LYS A 139 15.28 -11.72 0.83
C LYS A 139 16.25 -11.51 1.99
N PHE A 140 17.13 -10.51 1.90
CA PHE A 140 17.97 -10.14 3.03
C PHE A 140 17.14 -9.47 4.15
N TYR A 141 16.05 -8.79 3.82
CA TYR A 141 15.24 -8.02 4.76
C TYR A 141 13.90 -8.66 5.10
N PHE A 142 13.23 -9.26 4.12
CA PHE A 142 11.84 -9.68 4.26
C PHE A 142 11.66 -11.19 4.25
N THR A 143 10.80 -11.64 5.14
CA THR A 143 10.24 -12.99 5.12
C THR A 143 9.07 -13.02 4.15
N PRO A 144 8.85 -14.11 3.40
CA PRO A 144 7.61 -14.30 2.65
C PRO A 144 6.37 -14.12 3.51
N GLY A 145 5.38 -13.41 2.98
CA GLY A 145 4.16 -13.09 3.71
C GLY A 145 3.35 -14.31 4.09
N ASP A 146 2.72 -14.24 5.25
CA ASP A 146 1.89 -15.28 5.87
C ASP A 146 0.41 -14.95 5.92
N THR A 147 0.01 -13.77 5.39
CA THR A 147 -1.38 -13.32 5.39
C THR A 147 -2.26 -14.00 4.35
N GLY A 148 -1.66 -14.63 3.35
CA GLY A 148 -2.37 -15.04 2.14
C GLY A 148 -2.89 -13.85 1.33
N PHE A 149 -3.40 -14.14 0.12
CA PHE A 149 -4.07 -13.12 -0.69
C PHE A 149 -5.45 -12.81 -0.11
N LYS A 150 -5.78 -11.53 -0.04
CA LYS A 150 -7.00 -11.03 0.59
C LYS A 150 -7.68 -9.99 -0.27
N VAL A 151 -8.98 -9.86 -0.07
CA VAL A 151 -9.77 -8.75 -0.60
C VAL A 151 -10.49 -8.05 0.54
N TRP A 152 -10.67 -6.75 0.42
CA TRP A 152 -11.37 -5.91 1.37
C TRP A 152 -12.52 -5.17 0.71
N ASP A 153 -13.67 -5.18 1.36
CA ASP A 153 -14.79 -4.34 0.98
C ASP A 153 -14.54 -2.94 1.55
N THR A 154 -14.17 -2.01 0.68
CA THR A 154 -13.97 -0.61 1.04
C THR A 154 -15.21 0.21 0.73
N ARG A 155 -15.26 1.45 1.19
CA ARG A 155 -16.36 2.38 0.88
C ARG A 155 -16.69 2.45 -0.62
N TYR A 156 -15.72 2.32 -1.49
CA TYR A 156 -15.90 2.57 -2.93
C TYR A 156 -15.88 1.31 -3.79
N ALA A 157 -15.08 0.33 -3.43
CA ALA A 157 -14.94 -0.91 -4.19
C ALA A 157 -14.42 -2.05 -3.31
N ARG A 158 -14.58 -3.28 -3.78
CA ARG A 158 -13.83 -4.42 -3.29
C ARG A 158 -12.46 -4.40 -3.95
N ILE A 159 -11.39 -4.39 -3.16
CA ILE A 159 -10.01 -4.33 -3.65
C ILE A 159 -9.18 -5.49 -3.11
N GLY A 160 -8.30 -6.03 -3.94
CA GLY A 160 -7.17 -6.88 -3.56
C GLY A 160 -5.87 -6.10 -3.68
N VAL A 161 -4.83 -6.55 -3.02
CA VAL A 161 -3.49 -5.96 -3.05
C VAL A 161 -2.46 -7.03 -3.39
N GLY A 162 -1.60 -6.73 -4.34
CA GLY A 162 -0.34 -7.44 -4.60
C GLY A 162 0.80 -6.44 -4.62
N ILE A 163 2.00 -6.84 -4.20
CA ILE A 163 3.16 -5.96 -4.12
C ILE A 163 4.21 -6.38 -5.15
N CYS A 164 4.53 -5.48 -6.09
CA CYS A 164 5.66 -5.60 -7.03
C CYS A 164 5.70 -6.97 -7.74
N TRP A 165 6.61 -7.87 -7.32
CA TRP A 165 6.81 -9.17 -7.96
C TRP A 165 5.61 -10.11 -7.86
N ASP A 166 4.70 -9.92 -6.90
CA ASP A 166 3.46 -10.69 -6.79
C ASP A 166 2.66 -10.68 -8.10
N GLN A 167 2.67 -9.56 -8.85
CA GLN A 167 1.96 -9.44 -10.13
C GLN A 167 2.39 -10.44 -11.21
N TRP A 168 3.53 -11.10 -11.05
CA TRP A 168 4.05 -12.08 -12.01
C TRP A 168 3.46 -13.48 -11.81
N PHE A 169 2.76 -13.68 -10.71
CA PHE A 169 2.22 -14.96 -10.29
C PHE A 169 0.69 -14.97 -10.43
N PRO A 170 0.11 -15.95 -11.16
CA PRO A 170 -1.33 -15.97 -11.46
C PRO A 170 -2.20 -16.10 -10.21
N GLU A 171 -1.69 -16.68 -9.11
CA GLU A 171 -2.40 -16.81 -7.85
C GLU A 171 -2.68 -15.47 -7.15
N THR A 172 -2.06 -14.39 -7.60
CA THR A 172 -2.30 -13.04 -7.07
C THR A 172 -3.59 -12.42 -7.61
N ALA A 173 -4.04 -12.83 -8.80
CA ALA A 173 -5.17 -12.21 -9.51
C ALA A 173 -6.54 -12.82 -9.18
#